data_1507f1a4bab557199fcef6cd05c22295
#
_entry.id   1507f1a4bab557199fcef6cd05c22295
#
_cell.length_a   1.000
_cell.length_b   1.000
_cell.length_c   1.000
_cell.angle_alpha   90.00
_cell.angle_beta   90.00
_cell.angle_gamma   90.00
#
_symmetry.space_group_name_H-M   'P 1'
#
loop_
_entity.id
_entity.type
_entity.pdbx_description
1 polymer ?
#
loop_
_entity_poly.entity_id
_entity_poly.type
_entity_poly.pdbx_seq_one_letter_code
_entity_poly.pdbx_strand_id
1 'polypeptide(L)'
;GEYQSSFTDAKTGITIHWQADSANLYCALQSPGQGWLSIGLGSGGMNGAVMIIAYQAGEGVWTAEEHLGKACFRHARAEKPGLIAARAGIVDGHTTMEFCLPLSLSNGKTISSAGELPYILAYHQDKPRLSKHSKKSSALLVLTSGK
;
A
#
# COMPACT_ATOMS: atom_id res chain seq x y z
N GLY A 1 12.02 -11.48 -12.35
CA GLY A 1 11.34 -11.25 -11.12
C GLY A 1 9.88 -11.64 -11.17
N GLU A 2 9.31 -11.66 -10.01
CA GLU A 2 7.90 -11.99 -9.82
C GLU A 2 6.94 -10.95 -10.38
N TYR A 3 7.38 -9.69 -10.38
CA TYR A 3 6.50 -8.58 -10.72
C TYR A 3 6.86 -8.01 -12.09
N GLN A 4 5.82 -7.61 -12.84
CA GLN A 4 5.99 -7.08 -14.19
C GLN A 4 6.59 -5.67 -14.20
N SER A 5 6.34 -4.89 -13.17
CA SER A 5 6.70 -3.49 -13.13
C SER A 5 7.26 -3.10 -11.78
N SER A 6 8.15 -2.13 -11.77
CA SER A 6 8.68 -1.56 -10.55
C SER A 6 9.03 -0.09 -10.75
N PHE A 7 9.05 0.65 -9.64
CA PHE A 7 9.32 2.07 -9.67
C PHE A 7 9.72 2.53 -8.26
N THR A 8 10.67 3.45 -8.18
CA THR A 8 11.05 4.08 -6.91
C THR A 8 10.53 5.50 -6.90
N ASP A 9 9.68 5.82 -5.93
CA ASP A 9 9.13 7.15 -5.76
C ASP A 9 10.21 8.11 -5.27
N ALA A 10 10.51 9.13 -6.08
CA ALA A 10 11.60 10.05 -5.78
C ALA A 10 11.36 10.87 -4.50
N LYS A 11 10.09 11.13 -4.16
CA LYS A 11 9.72 11.96 -3.03
C LYS A 11 9.86 11.25 -1.69
N THR A 12 9.50 9.97 -1.63
CA THR A 12 9.58 9.17 -0.42
C THR A 12 10.75 8.21 -0.39
N GLY A 13 11.25 7.79 -1.54
CA GLY A 13 12.25 6.74 -1.63
C GLY A 13 11.67 5.34 -1.53
N ILE A 14 10.34 5.21 -1.47
CA ILE A 14 9.67 3.91 -1.44
C ILE A 14 9.76 3.26 -2.82
N THR A 15 10.15 2.00 -2.86
CA THR A 15 10.12 1.20 -4.09
C THR A 15 8.86 0.36 -4.11
N ILE A 16 8.15 0.39 -5.25
CA ILE A 16 6.92 -0.37 -5.46
C ILE A 16 7.16 -1.35 -6.61
N HIS A 17 6.78 -2.60 -6.39
CA HIS A 17 6.67 -3.61 -7.44
C HIS A 17 5.21 -3.98 -7.56
N TRP A 18 4.70 -4.10 -8.79
CA TRP A 18 3.29 -4.44 -8.96
C TRP A 18 3.05 -5.29 -10.20
N GLN A 19 1.92 -5.98 -10.16
CA GLN A 19 1.42 -6.80 -11.24
C GLN A 19 -0.07 -6.94 -11.06
N ALA A 20 -0.81 -6.88 -12.15
CA ALA A 20 -2.25 -7.09 -12.13
C ALA A 20 -2.63 -8.17 -13.14
N ASP A 21 -3.58 -9.00 -12.77
CA ASP A 21 -4.24 -9.89 -13.71
C ASP A 21 -5.70 -9.45 -13.87
N SER A 22 -6.57 -10.28 -14.42
CA SER A 22 -7.97 -9.94 -14.64
C SER A 22 -8.79 -9.83 -13.35
N ALA A 23 -8.26 -10.31 -12.22
CA ALA A 23 -9.00 -10.41 -10.98
C ALA A 23 -8.33 -9.65 -9.82
N ASN A 24 -7.00 -9.63 -9.77
CA ASN A 24 -6.26 -9.18 -8.59
C ASN A 24 -5.10 -8.25 -8.92
N LEU A 25 -4.74 -7.44 -7.92
CA LEU A 25 -3.55 -6.61 -7.91
C LEU A 25 -2.58 -7.16 -6.88
N TYR A 26 -1.34 -7.38 -7.28
CA TYR A 26 -0.25 -7.86 -6.44
C TYR A 26 0.76 -6.74 -6.28
N CYS A 27 1.12 -6.41 -5.06
CA CYS A 27 2.09 -5.35 -4.78
C CYS A 27 3.11 -5.78 -3.74
N ALA A 28 4.32 -5.27 -3.90
CA ALA A 28 5.36 -5.36 -2.90
C ALA A 28 5.99 -3.97 -2.74
N LEU A 29 6.19 -3.54 -1.51
CA LEU A 29 6.78 -2.25 -1.20
C LEU A 29 7.99 -2.43 -0.30
N GLN A 30 8.98 -1.57 -0.50
CA GLN A 30 10.13 -1.46 0.38
C GLN A 30 10.30 0.01 0.76
N SER A 31 10.31 0.28 2.06
CA SER A 31 10.53 1.62 2.60
C SER A 31 12.02 1.89 2.79
N PRO A 32 12.47 3.14 2.65
CA PRO A 32 13.84 3.48 3.06
C PRO A 32 14.03 3.46 4.58
N GLY A 33 12.94 3.44 5.35
CA GLY A 33 12.97 3.44 6.81
C GLY A 33 12.64 2.11 7.44
N GLN A 34 12.55 2.11 8.77
CA GLN A 34 12.23 0.95 9.59
C GLN A 34 10.92 1.09 10.35
N GLY A 35 10.22 2.19 10.14
CA GLY A 35 8.92 2.44 10.76
C GLY A 35 7.76 1.88 9.94
N TRP A 36 6.56 2.34 10.24
CA TRP A 36 5.37 1.90 9.52
C TRP A 36 5.41 2.34 8.06
N LEU A 37 4.66 1.66 7.22
CA LEU A 37 4.64 1.86 5.76
C LEU A 37 3.21 1.70 5.27
N SER A 38 2.74 2.60 4.40
CA SER A 38 1.40 2.47 3.84
C SER A 38 1.34 2.87 2.37
N ILE A 39 0.39 2.26 1.68
CA ILE A 39 -0.05 2.66 0.36
C ILE A 39 -1.58 2.79 0.39
N GLY A 40 -2.10 3.86 -0.21
CA GLY A 40 -3.54 4.02 -0.42
C GLY A 40 -3.83 3.99 -1.90
N LEU A 41 -4.86 3.29 -2.30
CA LEU A 41 -5.19 3.01 -3.69
C LEU A 41 -6.55 3.58 -4.06
N GLY A 42 -6.65 4.06 -5.30
CA GLY A 42 -7.91 4.54 -5.86
C GLY A 42 -8.22 6.00 -5.57
N SER A 43 -7.28 6.73 -5.01
CA SER A 43 -7.44 8.16 -4.73
C SER A 43 -6.08 8.84 -4.69
N GLY A 44 -6.04 10.11 -5.04
CA GLY A 44 -4.85 10.95 -4.90
C GLY A 44 -4.71 11.54 -3.50
N GLY A 45 -5.57 11.18 -2.57
CA GLY A 45 -5.52 11.61 -1.18
C GLY A 45 -6.07 10.51 -0.28
N MET A 46 -6.08 10.76 1.03
CA MET A 46 -6.56 9.76 2.00
C MET A 46 -8.05 9.49 1.82
N ASN A 47 -8.87 10.53 1.61
CA ASN A 47 -10.30 10.36 1.44
C ASN A 47 -10.60 9.55 0.17
N GLY A 48 -11.33 8.47 0.33
CA GLY A 48 -11.69 7.58 -0.78
C GLY A 48 -10.63 6.55 -1.14
N ALA A 49 -9.51 6.49 -0.42
CA ALA A 49 -8.48 5.49 -0.64
C ALA A 49 -8.75 4.20 0.14
N VAL A 50 -8.43 3.07 -0.47
CA VAL A 50 -8.29 1.81 0.26
C VAL A 50 -6.82 1.71 0.63
N MET A 51 -6.52 1.69 1.92
CA MET A 51 -5.16 1.77 2.43
C MET A 51 -4.72 0.42 2.97
N ILE A 52 -3.50 0.03 2.62
CA ILE A 52 -2.85 -1.13 3.23
C ILE A 52 -1.69 -0.59 4.06
N ILE A 53 -1.72 -0.87 5.35
CA ILE A 53 -0.77 -0.30 6.31
C ILE A 53 0.00 -1.42 7.01
N ALA A 54 1.32 -1.36 6.90
CA ALA A 54 2.22 -2.25 7.62
C ALA A 54 2.74 -1.54 8.86
N TYR A 55 2.52 -2.13 10.03
CA TYR A 55 2.97 -1.55 11.29
C TYR A 55 3.14 -2.66 12.35
N GLN A 56 3.76 -2.32 13.48
CA GLN A 56 3.84 -3.26 14.59
C GLN A 56 2.60 -3.17 15.47
N ALA A 57 1.83 -4.25 15.50
CA ALA A 57 0.67 -4.37 16.36
C ALA A 57 1.07 -4.64 17.81
N GLY A 58 2.23 -5.24 18.01
CA GLY A 58 2.86 -5.48 19.30
C GLY A 58 4.37 -5.52 19.09
N GLU A 59 5.15 -5.52 20.15
CA GLU A 59 6.60 -5.49 20.03
C GLU A 59 7.12 -6.64 19.18
N GLY A 60 7.79 -6.30 18.07
CA GLY A 60 8.33 -7.26 17.12
C GLY A 60 7.29 -7.96 16.25
N VAL A 61 6.01 -7.66 16.41
CA VAL A 61 4.93 -8.31 15.67
C VAL A 61 4.41 -7.38 14.58
N TRP A 62 4.82 -7.63 13.35
CA TRP A 62 4.38 -6.85 12.19
C TRP A 62 3.08 -7.39 11.64
N THR A 63 2.21 -6.48 11.21
CA THR A 63 0.96 -6.82 10.53
C THR A 63 0.75 -5.87 9.36
N ALA A 64 -0.04 -6.31 8.40
CA ALA A 64 -0.51 -5.47 7.30
C ALA A 64 -2.04 -5.51 7.34
N GLU A 65 -2.67 -4.34 7.42
CA GLU A 65 -4.12 -4.21 7.58
C GLU A 65 -4.71 -3.30 6.53
N GLU A 66 -5.93 -3.60 6.14
CA GLU A 66 -6.70 -2.76 5.23
C GLU A 66 -7.50 -1.73 6.00
N HIS A 67 -7.35 -0.45 5.63
CA HIS A 67 -8.07 0.68 6.19
C HIS A 67 -8.79 1.44 5.08
N LEU A 68 -9.84 2.14 5.43
CA LEU A 68 -10.55 3.03 4.51
C LEU A 68 -10.31 4.48 4.91
N GLY A 69 -9.91 5.30 3.95
CA GLY A 69 -9.80 6.74 4.16
C GLY A 69 -11.19 7.36 4.29
N LYS A 70 -11.45 8.04 5.40
CA LYS A 70 -12.75 8.64 5.70
C LYS A 70 -12.77 10.13 5.42
N ALA A 71 -11.64 10.78 5.49
CA ALA A 71 -11.46 12.20 5.24
C ALA A 71 -9.96 12.45 5.02
N CYS A 72 -9.59 13.71 4.76
CA CYS A 72 -8.19 14.05 4.45
C CYS A 72 -7.17 13.59 5.49
N PHE A 73 -7.58 13.49 6.76
CA PHE A 73 -6.68 13.13 7.85
C PHE A 73 -7.19 11.97 8.70
N ARG A 74 -8.19 11.25 8.22
CA ARG A 74 -8.80 10.17 8.99
C ARG A 74 -8.93 8.91 8.17
N HIS A 75 -8.66 7.80 8.80
CA HIS A 75 -8.90 6.47 8.24
C HIS A 75 -9.36 5.54 9.35
N ALA A 76 -10.01 4.46 8.98
CA ALA A 76 -10.48 3.46 9.91
C ALA A 76 -10.24 2.08 9.31
N ARG A 77 -10.02 1.09 10.18
CA ARG A 77 -9.87 -0.29 9.76
C ARG A 77 -11.11 -0.72 8.98
N ALA A 78 -10.90 -1.41 7.86
CA ALA A 78 -12.01 -1.88 7.04
C ALA A 78 -12.81 -2.94 7.80
N GLU A 79 -14.13 -2.77 7.86
CA GLU A 79 -15.00 -3.74 8.52
C GLU A 79 -15.09 -5.05 7.72
N LYS A 80 -15.10 -4.94 6.40
CA LYS A 80 -15.12 -6.08 5.48
C LYS A 80 -13.96 -5.96 4.51
N PRO A 81 -12.73 -6.28 4.96
CA PRO A 81 -11.57 -6.12 4.09
C PRO A 81 -11.63 -7.07 2.89
N GLY A 82 -11.15 -6.57 1.76
CA GLY A 82 -10.98 -7.38 0.57
C GLY A 82 -9.60 -8.02 0.46
N LEU A 83 -8.70 -7.71 1.38
CA LEU A 83 -7.33 -8.19 1.36
C LEU A 83 -7.28 -9.73 1.35
N ILE A 84 -6.69 -10.29 0.28
CA ILE A 84 -6.63 -11.73 0.10
C ILE A 84 -5.47 -12.33 0.88
N ALA A 85 -4.32 -11.66 0.80
CA ALA A 85 -3.11 -12.08 1.49
C ALA A 85 -2.24 -10.84 1.73
N ALA A 86 -1.52 -10.85 2.83
CA ALA A 86 -0.58 -9.77 3.13
C ALA A 86 0.45 -10.24 4.13
N ARG A 87 1.65 -9.68 4.05
CA ARG A 87 2.66 -9.82 5.10
C ARG A 87 3.55 -8.60 5.11
N ALA A 88 4.13 -8.37 6.27
CA ALA A 88 5.00 -7.23 6.51
C ALA A 88 6.10 -7.61 7.47
N GLY A 89 7.19 -6.89 7.42
CA GLY A 89 8.33 -7.11 8.30
C GLY A 89 9.51 -6.23 7.93
N ILE A 90 10.63 -6.49 8.58
CA ILE A 90 11.90 -5.83 8.29
C ILE A 90 12.79 -6.80 7.52
N VAL A 91 13.30 -6.35 6.37
CA VAL A 91 14.24 -7.11 5.55
C VAL A 91 15.42 -6.19 5.25
N ASP A 92 16.62 -6.63 5.60
CA ASP A 92 17.87 -5.87 5.40
C ASP A 92 17.79 -4.43 5.94
N GLY A 93 17.16 -4.26 7.11
CA GLY A 93 17.03 -2.97 7.76
C GLY A 93 15.95 -2.07 7.20
N HIS A 94 15.09 -2.58 6.33
CA HIS A 94 14.00 -1.80 5.70
C HIS A 94 12.66 -2.46 5.93
N THR A 95 11.63 -1.65 6.20
CA THR A 95 10.27 -2.15 6.27
C THR A 95 9.80 -2.58 4.88
N THR A 96 9.28 -3.78 4.79
CA THR A 96 8.72 -4.33 3.56
C THR A 96 7.29 -4.78 3.77
N MET A 97 6.52 -4.78 2.70
CA MET A 97 5.13 -5.23 2.71
C MET A 97 4.80 -5.84 1.36
N GLU A 98 4.12 -6.99 1.39
CA GLU A 98 3.54 -7.60 0.18
C GLU A 98 2.08 -7.85 0.42
N PHE A 99 1.26 -7.62 -0.61
CA PHE A 99 -0.17 -7.89 -0.49
C PHE A 99 -0.81 -8.21 -1.83
N CYS A 100 -1.98 -8.84 -1.75
CA CYS A 100 -2.84 -9.13 -2.88
C CYS A 100 -4.25 -8.63 -2.58
N LEU A 101 -4.78 -7.80 -3.47
CA LEU A 101 -6.14 -7.28 -3.40
C LEU A 101 -6.93 -7.66 -4.62
N PRO A 102 -8.24 -7.94 -4.48
CA PRO A 102 -9.09 -8.03 -5.67
C PRO A 102 -9.20 -6.65 -6.31
N LEU A 103 -9.39 -6.62 -7.62
CA LEU A 103 -9.59 -5.36 -8.35
C LEU A 103 -10.88 -4.67 -7.94
N SER A 104 -11.84 -5.42 -7.40
CA SER A 104 -13.06 -4.90 -6.79
C SER A 104 -12.75 -4.57 -5.32
N LEU A 105 -12.57 -3.31 -4.99
CA LEU A 105 -12.13 -2.86 -3.68
C LEU A 105 -13.26 -2.87 -2.65
N SER A 106 -12.88 -2.95 -1.37
CA SER A 106 -13.82 -3.01 -0.25
C SER A 106 -14.69 -1.76 -0.10
N ASN A 107 -14.28 -0.63 -0.67
CA ASN A 107 -15.07 0.61 -0.65
C ASN A 107 -16.03 0.74 -1.85
N GLY A 108 -16.17 -0.30 -2.66
CA GLY A 108 -17.04 -0.30 -3.83
C GLY A 108 -16.40 0.19 -5.12
N LYS A 109 -15.19 0.71 -5.06
CA LYS A 109 -14.47 1.14 -6.26
C LYS A 109 -13.87 -0.08 -6.96
N THR A 110 -13.72 0.01 -8.28
CA THR A 110 -13.09 -1.04 -9.08
C THR A 110 -11.83 -0.47 -9.74
N ILE A 111 -10.73 -1.21 -9.64
CA ILE A 111 -9.49 -0.87 -10.33
C ILE A 111 -9.52 -1.51 -11.71
N SER A 112 -9.23 -0.74 -12.75
CA SER A 112 -9.05 -1.29 -14.08
C SER A 112 -7.74 -2.07 -14.14
N SER A 113 -7.77 -3.27 -14.68
CA SER A 113 -6.55 -4.08 -14.84
C SER A 113 -5.58 -3.51 -15.88
N ALA A 114 -6.04 -2.53 -16.65
CA ALA A 114 -5.20 -1.80 -17.60
C ALA A 114 -5.61 -0.33 -17.53
N GLY A 115 -4.68 0.53 -17.17
CA GLY A 115 -4.93 1.95 -17.04
C GLY A 115 -4.19 2.57 -15.88
N GLU A 116 -4.61 3.76 -15.49
CA GLU A 116 -3.95 4.51 -14.42
C GLU A 116 -4.64 4.28 -13.08
N LEU A 117 -3.85 4.02 -12.05
CA LEU A 117 -4.32 3.83 -10.69
C LEU A 117 -3.71 4.90 -9.79
N PRO A 118 -4.50 5.87 -9.31
CA PRO A 118 -3.96 6.83 -8.37
C PRO A 118 -3.63 6.17 -7.02
N TYR A 119 -2.54 6.61 -6.41
CA TYR A 119 -2.10 6.09 -5.12
C TYR A 119 -1.50 7.18 -4.26
N ILE A 120 -1.49 6.91 -2.96
CA ILE A 120 -0.73 7.70 -2.00
C ILE A 120 0.23 6.78 -1.26
N LEU A 121 1.38 7.33 -0.90
CA LEU A 121 2.41 6.62 -0.14
C LEU A 121 2.74 7.41 1.11
N ALA A 122 3.02 6.71 2.20
CA ALA A 122 3.53 7.32 3.42
C ALA A 122 4.35 6.31 4.20
N TYR A 123 5.31 6.81 4.99
CA TYR A 123 6.08 5.97 5.88
C TYR A 123 6.66 6.78 7.03
N HIS A 124 7.11 6.07 8.07
CA HIS A 124 7.89 6.67 9.13
C HIS A 124 9.31 6.11 9.11
N GLN A 125 10.29 6.96 9.37
CA GLN A 125 11.70 6.57 9.31
C GLN A 125 12.04 5.50 10.33
N ASP A 126 11.50 5.59 11.54
CA ASP A 126 11.90 4.69 12.64
C ASP A 126 10.76 4.22 13.55
N LYS A 127 9.61 4.90 13.60
CA LYS A 127 8.52 4.50 14.49
C LYS A 127 7.68 3.39 13.87
N PRO A 128 7.68 2.18 14.46
CA PRO A 128 6.93 1.06 13.88
C PRO A 128 5.43 1.10 14.16
N ARG A 129 4.99 1.89 15.13
CA ARG A 129 3.56 2.05 15.43
C ARG A 129 3.01 3.25 14.68
N LEU A 130 1.71 3.19 14.35
CA LEU A 130 1.08 4.27 13.59
C LEU A 130 1.20 5.62 14.28
N SER A 131 1.65 6.60 13.52
CA SER A 131 1.91 7.97 13.98
C SER A 131 1.94 8.87 12.74
N LYS A 132 2.26 10.15 12.94
CA LYS A 132 2.42 11.05 11.81
C LYS A 132 3.58 10.58 10.92
N HIS A 133 3.37 10.55 9.60
CA HIS A 133 4.39 10.11 8.65
C HIS A 133 5.62 11.01 8.64
N SER A 134 6.78 10.44 8.29
CA SER A 134 7.99 11.20 8.00
C SER A 134 7.88 11.85 6.62
N LYS A 135 7.45 11.08 5.64
CA LYS A 135 7.27 11.55 4.28
C LYS A 135 6.03 10.93 3.65
N LYS A 136 5.45 11.64 2.69
CA LYS A 136 4.31 11.17 1.90
C LYS A 136 4.44 11.63 0.46
N SER A 137 3.76 10.94 -0.44
CA SER A 137 3.63 11.35 -1.84
C SER A 137 2.34 10.80 -2.44
N SER A 138 2.02 11.28 -3.63
CA SER A 138 0.92 10.75 -4.43
C SER A 138 1.33 10.74 -5.88
N ALA A 139 0.86 9.76 -6.64
CA ALA A 139 1.16 9.63 -8.06
C ALA A 139 0.19 8.62 -8.70
N LEU A 140 0.54 8.13 -9.88
CA LEU A 140 -0.25 7.15 -10.62
C LEU A 140 0.61 5.94 -10.94
N LEU A 141 0.06 4.74 -10.72
CA LEU A 141 0.60 3.51 -11.28
C LEU A 141 -0.05 3.28 -12.64
N VAL A 142 0.73 2.81 -13.58
CA VAL A 142 0.18 2.37 -14.86
C VAL A 142 0.09 0.86 -14.84
N LEU A 143 -1.14 0.35 -14.92
CA LEU A 143 -1.40 -1.08 -14.94
C LEU A 143 -1.55 -1.55 -16.37
N THR A 144 -0.96 -2.70 -16.66
CA THR A 144 -1.18 -3.39 -17.92
C THR A 144 -1.80 -4.73 -17.61
N SER A 145 -2.76 -5.17 -18.42
CA SER A 145 -3.39 -6.46 -18.15
C SER A 145 -2.34 -7.56 -18.25
N GLY A 146 -2.25 -8.36 -17.20
CA GLY A 146 -1.36 -9.50 -17.16
C GLY A 146 -1.84 -10.56 -18.15
N LYS A 147 -0.91 -11.24 -18.70
CA LYS A 147 -1.22 -12.33 -19.62
C LYS A 147 -1.24 -13.67 -18.91
#